data_5f74602bbd7c67da0e9710216d581f68
#
_entry.id   5f74602bbd7c67da0e9710216d581f68
#
_cell.length_a   1.000
_cell.length_b   1.000
_cell.length_c   1.000
_cell.angle_alpha   90.00
_cell.angle_beta   90.00
_cell.angle_gamma   90.00
#
_symmetry.space_group_name_H-M   'P 1'
#
loop_
_entity.id
_entity.type
_entity.pdbx_description
1 polymer ?
#
loop_
_entity_poly.entity_id
_entity_poly.type
_entity_poly.pdbx_seq_one_letter_code
_entity_poly.pdbx_strand_id
1 'polypeptide(L)'
;MRTVLIAVLLTTLGQDVDREVQRVAMEGWIAARAVAAKGGALELLGPVNLRLKALDGLPGTAARYADVAIRAAVSAAQEERDELAVFLAHARDLSATMTLTGAPAQWPVPIDELEGELWLEVDRYTEARDAYLRATKLKPGANAWIGLARASDRLGDIVGACAAYTQASSTAGLPSSVEIEISLYALKCRI
;
A
#
# COMPACT_ATOMS: atom_id res chain seq x y z
N MET A 1 -42.06 -3.85 13.67
CA MET A 1 -41.66 -3.00 12.54
C MET A 1 -40.57 -1.94 12.87
N ARG A 2 -40.57 -1.28 14.05
CA ARG A 2 -39.53 -0.27 14.40
C ARG A 2 -38.12 -0.78 14.46
N THR A 3 -37.86 -2.01 14.92
CA THR A 3 -36.50 -2.60 15.08
C THR A 3 -35.83 -2.88 13.73
N VAL A 4 -36.56 -3.29 12.71
CA VAL A 4 -36.04 -3.57 11.36
C VAL A 4 -35.63 -2.28 10.65
N LEU A 5 -36.37 -1.20 10.84
CA LEU A 5 -36.03 0.10 10.22
C LEU A 5 -34.75 0.71 10.78
N ILE A 6 -34.48 0.56 12.08
CA ILE A 6 -33.26 1.03 12.73
C ILE A 6 -32.04 0.23 12.24
N ALA A 7 -32.16 -1.09 12.08
CA ALA A 7 -31.08 -1.92 11.58
C ALA A 7 -30.71 -1.57 10.13
N VAL A 8 -31.69 -1.33 9.26
CA VAL A 8 -31.46 -0.92 7.87
C VAL A 8 -30.80 0.47 7.78
N LEU A 9 -31.22 1.42 8.61
CA LEU A 9 -30.61 2.76 8.67
C LEU A 9 -29.16 2.72 9.15
N LEU A 10 -28.84 1.88 10.15
CA LEU A 10 -27.47 1.76 10.67
C LEU A 10 -26.53 1.08 9.66
N THR A 11 -27.01 0.10 8.89
CA THR A 11 -26.22 -0.53 7.83
C THR A 11 -25.93 0.40 6.66
N THR A 12 -26.87 1.22 6.25
CA THR A 12 -26.66 2.20 5.16
C THR A 12 -25.68 3.31 5.57
N LEU A 13 -25.81 3.84 6.79
CA LEU A 13 -24.88 4.85 7.31
C LEU A 13 -23.44 4.31 7.42
N GLY A 14 -23.26 3.05 7.85
CA GLY A 14 -21.94 2.41 7.90
C GLY A 14 -21.31 2.28 6.52
N GLN A 15 -22.07 1.87 5.51
CA GLN A 15 -21.58 1.75 4.12
C GLN A 15 -21.19 3.10 3.51
N ASP A 16 -21.89 4.17 3.85
CA ASP A 16 -21.58 5.51 3.35
C ASP A 16 -20.27 6.05 3.98
N VAL A 17 -20.04 5.78 5.27
CA VAL A 17 -18.77 6.11 5.94
C VAL A 17 -17.61 5.34 5.32
N ASP A 18 -17.75 4.05 5.08
CA ASP A 18 -16.70 3.23 4.47
C ASP A 18 -16.35 3.70 3.05
N ARG A 19 -17.34 4.08 2.24
CA ARG A 19 -17.11 4.66 0.90
C ARG A 19 -16.37 5.99 0.98
N GLU A 20 -16.72 6.83 1.94
CA GLU A 20 -16.07 8.13 2.11
C GLU A 20 -14.62 7.95 2.58
N VAL A 21 -14.35 7.05 3.54
CA VAL A 21 -12.99 6.68 3.93
C VAL A 21 -12.18 6.19 2.72
N GLN A 22 -12.74 5.28 1.93
CA GLN A 22 -12.10 4.77 0.72
C GLN A 22 -11.76 5.90 -0.26
N ARG A 23 -12.71 6.78 -0.54
CA ARG A 23 -12.52 7.89 -1.48
C ARG A 23 -11.40 8.82 -1.01
N VAL A 24 -11.47 9.28 0.24
CA VAL A 24 -10.48 10.22 0.81
C VAL A 24 -9.10 9.56 0.91
N ALA A 25 -9.03 8.28 1.30
CA ALA A 25 -7.79 7.51 1.37
C ALA A 25 -7.11 7.40 0.01
N MET A 26 -7.86 7.06 -1.04
CA MET A 26 -7.31 6.94 -2.40
C MET A 26 -6.84 8.28 -2.94
N GLU A 27 -7.61 9.36 -2.73
CA GLU A 27 -7.20 10.72 -3.14
C GLU A 27 -5.95 11.18 -2.39
N GLY A 28 -5.86 10.89 -1.08
CA GLY A 28 -4.67 11.18 -0.26
C GLY A 28 -3.45 10.41 -0.69
N TRP A 29 -3.62 9.13 -1.01
CA TRP A 29 -2.56 8.28 -1.56
C TRP A 29 -2.02 8.81 -2.89
N ILE A 30 -2.93 9.13 -3.83
CA ILE A 30 -2.53 9.71 -5.13
C ILE A 30 -1.76 11.02 -4.92
N ALA A 31 -2.19 11.87 -3.99
CA ALA A 31 -1.50 13.11 -3.67
C ALA A 31 -0.10 12.85 -3.07
N ALA A 32 0.05 11.89 -2.15
CA ALA A 32 1.34 11.49 -1.58
C ALA A 32 2.27 10.91 -2.65
N ARG A 33 1.75 10.08 -3.56
CA ARG A 33 2.53 9.55 -4.70
C ARG A 33 2.99 10.65 -5.66
N ALA A 34 2.21 11.73 -5.80
CA ALA A 34 2.63 12.90 -6.58
C ALA A 34 3.79 13.66 -5.91
N VAL A 35 3.84 13.72 -4.56
CA VAL A 35 4.99 14.24 -3.81
C VAL A 35 6.24 13.40 -4.09
N ALA A 36 6.13 12.06 -4.01
CA ALA A 36 7.22 11.14 -4.30
C ALA A 36 7.74 11.28 -5.75
N ALA A 37 6.85 11.36 -6.72
CA ALA A 37 7.21 11.54 -8.13
C ALA A 37 7.96 12.86 -8.44
N LYS A 38 7.94 13.81 -7.49
CA LYS A 38 8.65 15.10 -7.57
C LYS A 38 9.76 15.25 -6.52
N GLY A 39 10.28 14.11 -6.03
CA GLY A 39 11.40 14.08 -5.10
C GLY A 39 11.11 14.75 -3.76
N GLY A 40 9.91 14.56 -3.21
CA GLY A 40 9.53 15.10 -1.90
C GLY A 40 9.15 16.58 -1.88
N ALA A 41 8.77 17.15 -3.02
CA ALA A 41 8.50 18.57 -3.20
C ALA A 41 7.45 19.11 -2.20
N LEU A 42 7.87 20.02 -1.32
CA LEU A 42 7.06 20.56 -0.21
C LEU A 42 5.81 21.34 -0.68
N GLU A 43 5.87 21.95 -1.86
CA GLU A 43 4.74 22.68 -2.46
C GLU A 43 3.56 21.76 -2.82
N LEU A 44 3.78 20.45 -2.91
CA LEU A 44 2.75 19.46 -3.19
C LEU A 44 2.09 18.89 -1.93
N LEU A 45 2.51 19.29 -0.73
CA LEU A 45 1.91 18.81 0.52
C LEU A 45 0.51 19.37 0.80
N GLY A 46 0.14 20.49 0.18
CA GLY A 46 -1.19 21.08 0.39
C GLY A 46 -2.35 20.12 0.13
N PRO A 47 -2.43 19.46 -1.03
CA PRO A 47 -3.44 18.42 -1.32
C PRO A 47 -3.40 17.24 -0.34
N VAL A 48 -2.21 16.79 0.09
CA VAL A 48 -2.06 15.71 1.08
C VAL A 48 -2.68 16.13 2.41
N ASN A 49 -2.27 17.30 2.94
CA ASN A 49 -2.75 17.81 4.23
C ASN A 49 -4.27 18.01 4.25
N LEU A 50 -4.87 18.40 3.13
CA LEU A 50 -6.32 18.50 2.99
C LEU A 50 -7.00 17.14 3.19
N ARG A 51 -6.43 16.06 2.65
CA ARG A 51 -6.99 14.70 2.79
C ARG A 51 -6.74 14.11 4.16
N LEU A 52 -5.56 14.33 4.76
CA LEU A 52 -5.29 13.95 6.16
C LEU A 52 -6.29 14.60 7.12
N LYS A 53 -6.55 15.90 6.94
CA LYS A 53 -7.57 16.60 7.74
C LYS A 53 -8.98 16.03 7.55
N ALA A 54 -9.32 15.60 6.33
CA ALA A 54 -10.62 14.97 6.07
C ALA A 54 -10.71 13.60 6.74
N LEU A 55 -9.63 12.79 6.73
CA LEU A 55 -9.58 11.50 7.41
C LEU A 55 -9.68 11.62 8.93
N ASP A 56 -9.05 12.65 9.53
CA ASP A 56 -9.14 12.93 10.97
C ASP A 56 -10.59 13.17 11.44
N GLY A 57 -11.43 13.72 10.56
CA GLY A 57 -12.87 13.89 10.79
C GLY A 57 -13.71 12.62 10.63
N LEU A 58 -13.16 11.52 10.10
CA LEU A 58 -13.90 10.29 9.85
C LEU A 58 -13.66 9.26 10.97
N PRO A 59 -14.72 8.55 11.40
CA PRO A 59 -14.59 7.55 12.46
C PRO A 59 -13.98 6.24 11.98
N GLY A 60 -13.41 5.49 12.91
CA GLY A 60 -13.03 4.09 12.71
C GLY A 60 -11.54 3.85 12.43
N THR A 61 -11.16 2.58 12.53
CA THR A 61 -9.77 2.14 12.40
C THR A 61 -9.29 2.24 10.95
N ALA A 62 -10.19 2.10 9.97
CA ALA A 62 -9.86 2.22 8.55
C ALA A 62 -9.40 3.65 8.18
N ALA A 63 -10.07 4.70 8.70
CA ALA A 63 -9.66 6.08 8.49
C ALA A 63 -8.28 6.36 9.11
N ARG A 64 -8.03 5.86 10.33
CA ARG A 64 -6.73 5.98 11.01
C ARG A 64 -5.62 5.22 10.26
N TYR A 65 -5.91 4.03 9.74
CA TYR A 65 -4.95 3.28 8.91
C TYR A 65 -4.59 4.08 7.65
N ALA A 66 -5.58 4.64 6.96
CA ALA A 66 -5.37 5.44 5.76
C ALA A 66 -4.54 6.70 6.05
N ASP A 67 -4.83 7.42 7.15
CA ASP A 67 -4.04 8.58 7.59
C ASP A 67 -2.57 8.21 7.78
N VAL A 68 -2.30 7.16 8.54
CA VAL A 68 -0.94 6.69 8.83
C VAL A 68 -0.22 6.20 7.57
N ALA A 69 -0.91 5.48 6.67
CA ALA A 69 -0.34 5.02 5.41
C ALA A 69 0.05 6.19 4.48
N ILE A 70 -0.76 7.24 4.42
CA ILE A 70 -0.46 8.44 3.64
C ILE A 70 0.74 9.20 4.23
N ARG A 71 0.83 9.33 5.56
CA ARG A 71 2.00 9.93 6.23
C ARG A 71 3.26 9.13 5.95
N ALA A 72 3.21 7.80 6.06
CA ALA A 72 4.33 6.93 5.72
C ALA A 72 4.82 7.17 4.28
N ALA A 73 3.89 7.31 3.31
CA ALA A 73 4.26 7.60 1.93
C ALA A 73 4.93 8.97 1.75
N VAL A 74 4.51 9.98 2.53
CA VAL A 74 5.18 11.31 2.53
C VAL A 74 6.57 11.21 3.13
N SER A 75 6.73 10.53 4.29
CA SER A 75 8.04 10.35 4.93
C SER A 75 9.00 9.58 4.01
N ALA A 76 8.52 8.56 3.28
CA ALA A 76 9.33 7.87 2.28
C ALA A 76 9.76 8.80 1.15
N ALA A 77 8.84 9.64 0.62
CA ALA A 77 9.14 10.61 -0.43
C ALA A 77 10.16 11.68 0.00
N GLN A 78 10.24 11.97 1.30
CA GLN A 78 11.18 12.92 1.91
C GLN A 78 12.46 12.24 2.44
N GLU A 79 12.60 10.92 2.25
CA GLU A 79 13.70 10.10 2.75
C GLU A 79 13.86 10.11 4.29
N GLU A 80 12.79 10.41 5.01
CA GLU A 80 12.73 10.46 6.49
C GLU A 80 12.53 9.04 7.06
N ARG A 81 13.59 8.24 7.01
CA ARG A 81 13.54 6.79 7.29
C ARG A 81 13.07 6.44 8.70
N ASP A 82 13.45 7.21 9.70
CA ASP A 82 13.07 6.96 11.10
C ASP A 82 11.57 7.21 11.31
N GLU A 83 11.04 8.28 10.73
CA GLU A 83 9.63 8.62 10.78
C GLU A 83 8.79 7.62 9.98
N LEU A 84 9.27 7.22 8.80
CA LEU A 84 8.68 6.14 8.01
C LEU A 84 8.55 4.86 8.84
N ALA A 85 9.59 4.45 9.55
CA ALA A 85 9.55 3.25 10.38
C ALA A 85 8.47 3.33 11.48
N VAL A 86 8.30 4.49 12.11
CA VAL A 86 7.26 4.72 13.12
C VAL A 86 5.86 4.61 12.52
N PHE A 87 5.62 5.24 11.38
CA PHE A 87 4.32 5.16 10.71
C PHE A 87 4.01 3.74 10.23
N LEU A 88 4.97 3.01 9.69
CA LEU A 88 4.77 1.62 9.26
C LEU A 88 4.45 0.68 10.44
N ALA A 89 5.14 0.84 11.59
CA ALA A 89 4.81 0.09 12.80
C ALA A 89 3.37 0.37 13.26
N HIS A 90 2.96 1.64 13.29
CA HIS A 90 1.60 2.02 13.66
C HIS A 90 0.55 1.49 12.64
N ALA A 91 0.83 1.57 11.34
CA ALA A 91 -0.05 1.00 10.32
C ALA A 91 -0.23 -0.52 10.49
N ARG A 92 0.83 -1.23 10.90
CA ARG A 92 0.79 -2.67 11.18
C ARG A 92 -0.11 -2.99 12.39
N ASP A 93 -0.03 -2.23 13.46
CA ASP A 93 -0.88 -2.40 14.64
C ASP A 93 -2.36 -2.15 14.31
N LEU A 94 -2.65 -1.11 13.52
CA LEU A 94 -4.00 -0.82 13.04
C LEU A 94 -4.52 -1.93 12.12
N SER A 95 -3.68 -2.45 11.21
CA SER A 95 -4.01 -3.57 10.33
C SER A 95 -4.36 -4.83 11.11
N ALA A 96 -3.59 -5.16 12.16
CA ALA A 96 -3.89 -6.29 13.04
C ALA A 96 -5.24 -6.11 13.74
N THR A 97 -5.54 -4.90 14.22
CA THR A 97 -6.85 -4.57 14.82
C THR A 97 -7.99 -4.73 13.82
N MET A 98 -7.81 -4.27 12.58
CA MET A 98 -8.81 -4.42 11.51
C MET A 98 -9.08 -5.89 11.19
N THR A 99 -8.06 -6.71 11.13
CA THR A 99 -8.19 -8.15 10.90
C THR A 99 -9.00 -8.83 12.01
N LEU A 100 -8.72 -8.52 13.27
CA LEU A 100 -9.42 -9.08 14.42
C LEU A 100 -10.89 -8.66 14.50
N THR A 101 -11.21 -7.46 14.06
CA THR A 101 -12.58 -6.91 14.10
C THR A 101 -13.40 -7.19 12.85
N GLY A 102 -12.81 -7.82 11.83
CA GLY A 102 -13.45 -8.03 10.53
C GLY A 102 -13.76 -6.70 9.80
N ALA A 103 -12.96 -5.66 10.06
CA ALA A 103 -13.12 -4.37 9.44
C ALA A 103 -12.91 -4.45 7.90
N PRO A 104 -13.47 -3.49 7.14
CA PRO A 104 -13.36 -3.45 5.69
C PRO A 104 -11.90 -3.34 5.22
N ALA A 105 -11.72 -3.49 3.91
CA ALA A 105 -10.41 -3.52 3.26
C ALA A 105 -9.46 -2.39 3.71
N GLN A 106 -8.18 -2.71 3.80
CA GLN A 106 -7.12 -1.75 4.11
C GLN A 106 -6.91 -0.83 2.91
N TRP A 107 -7.26 0.42 3.06
CA TRP A 107 -7.08 1.47 2.05
C TRP A 107 -5.99 2.45 2.47
N PRO A 108 -5.12 2.91 1.58
CA PRO A 108 -5.11 2.68 0.12
C PRO A 108 -4.50 1.33 -0.30
N VAL A 109 -3.63 0.74 0.50
CA VAL A 109 -2.86 -0.47 0.17
C VAL A 109 -2.78 -1.39 1.40
N PRO A 110 -2.83 -2.73 1.25
CA PRO A 110 -2.59 -3.66 2.36
C PRO A 110 -1.21 -3.47 2.99
N ILE A 111 -1.10 -3.71 4.30
CA ILE A 111 0.11 -3.38 5.07
C ILE A 111 1.40 -4.00 4.53
N ASP A 112 1.39 -5.27 4.12
CA ASP A 112 2.63 -5.91 3.64
C ASP A 112 3.05 -5.39 2.26
N GLU A 113 2.10 -4.99 1.39
CA GLU A 113 2.41 -4.31 0.14
C GLU A 113 2.86 -2.87 0.40
N LEU A 114 2.22 -2.16 1.34
CA LEU A 114 2.62 -0.81 1.76
C LEU A 114 4.06 -0.77 2.26
N GLU A 115 4.41 -1.66 3.19
CA GLU A 115 5.78 -1.74 3.70
C GLU A 115 6.77 -2.06 2.60
N GLY A 116 6.45 -3.04 1.75
CA GLY A 116 7.30 -3.43 0.63
C GLY A 116 7.57 -2.27 -0.32
N GLU A 117 6.55 -1.52 -0.70
CA GLU A 117 6.66 -0.38 -1.60
C GLU A 117 7.50 0.74 -0.99
N LEU A 118 7.19 1.16 0.23
CA LEU A 118 7.86 2.30 0.85
C LEU A 118 9.30 1.99 1.28
N TRP A 119 9.59 0.77 1.73
CA TRP A 119 10.98 0.34 1.98
C TRP A 119 11.80 0.26 0.69
N LEU A 120 11.21 -0.18 -0.42
CA LEU A 120 11.88 -0.21 -1.71
C LEU A 120 12.24 1.21 -2.19
N GLU A 121 11.38 2.18 -1.91
CA GLU A 121 11.54 3.60 -2.29
C GLU A 121 12.73 4.26 -1.60
N VAL A 122 13.00 3.89 -0.34
CA VAL A 122 14.12 4.45 0.47
C VAL A 122 15.35 3.53 0.50
N ASP A 123 15.46 2.63 -0.48
CA ASP A 123 16.58 1.71 -0.69
C ASP A 123 16.80 0.69 0.45
N ARG A 124 15.76 0.39 1.24
CA ARG A 124 15.79 -0.65 2.27
C ARG A 124 15.30 -1.98 1.68
N TYR A 125 16.12 -2.54 0.77
CA TYR A 125 15.75 -3.68 -0.07
C TYR A 125 15.51 -4.98 0.70
N THR A 126 16.19 -5.20 1.82
CA THR A 126 15.99 -6.38 2.66
C THR A 126 14.62 -6.33 3.31
N GLU A 127 14.26 -5.21 3.91
CA GLU A 127 12.97 -4.98 4.54
C GLU A 127 11.83 -5.04 3.52
N ALA A 128 12.06 -4.44 2.34
CA ALA A 128 11.11 -4.51 1.23
C ALA A 128 10.86 -5.96 0.79
N ARG A 129 11.92 -6.74 0.57
CA ARG A 129 11.81 -8.16 0.20
C ARG A 129 11.02 -8.96 1.23
N ASP A 130 11.34 -8.77 2.52
CA ASP A 130 10.70 -9.51 3.60
C ASP A 130 9.20 -9.15 3.73
N ALA A 131 8.84 -7.89 3.49
CA ALA A 131 7.46 -7.44 3.45
C ALA A 131 6.70 -8.06 2.27
N TYR A 132 7.25 -8.02 1.06
CA TYR A 132 6.64 -8.65 -0.11
C TYR A 132 6.55 -10.18 0.00
N LEU A 133 7.51 -10.84 0.66
CA LEU A 133 7.42 -12.27 0.97
C LEU A 133 6.23 -12.59 1.88
N ARG A 134 5.89 -11.71 2.82
CA ARG A 134 4.65 -11.86 3.63
C ARG A 134 3.42 -11.63 2.78
N ALA A 135 3.42 -10.58 1.94
CA ALA A 135 2.31 -10.28 1.05
C ALA A 135 1.98 -11.46 0.12
N THR A 136 2.99 -12.06 -0.52
CA THR A 136 2.79 -13.22 -1.42
C THR A 136 2.26 -14.47 -0.72
N LYS A 137 2.53 -14.64 0.59
CA LYS A 137 2.00 -15.77 1.38
C LYS A 137 0.54 -15.56 1.81
N LEU A 138 0.17 -14.32 2.13
CA LEU A 138 -1.17 -14.01 2.64
C LEU A 138 -2.18 -13.83 1.51
N LYS A 139 -1.81 -13.09 0.48
CA LYS A 139 -2.66 -12.81 -0.68
C LYS A 139 -1.77 -12.67 -1.92
N PRO A 140 -1.44 -13.79 -2.57
CA PRO A 140 -0.62 -13.73 -3.78
C PRO A 140 -1.31 -12.91 -4.85
N GLY A 141 -0.67 -11.82 -5.27
CA GLY A 141 -1.14 -10.90 -6.29
C GLY A 141 0.02 -10.40 -7.14
N ALA A 142 -0.29 -9.84 -8.31
CA ALA A 142 0.72 -9.34 -9.24
C ALA A 142 1.67 -8.33 -8.57
N ASN A 143 1.10 -7.35 -7.83
CA ASN A 143 1.89 -6.31 -7.17
C ASN A 143 2.88 -6.88 -6.15
N ALA A 144 2.45 -7.85 -5.34
CA ALA A 144 3.31 -8.50 -4.36
C ALA A 144 4.47 -9.25 -5.02
N TRP A 145 4.20 -9.99 -6.11
CA TRP A 145 5.24 -10.71 -6.86
C TRP A 145 6.20 -9.78 -7.59
N ILE A 146 5.70 -8.70 -8.21
CA ILE A 146 6.53 -7.69 -8.88
C ILE A 146 7.41 -6.97 -7.87
N GLY A 147 6.84 -6.56 -6.73
CA GLY A 147 7.60 -5.92 -5.66
C GLY A 147 8.70 -6.82 -5.11
N LEU A 148 8.39 -8.12 -4.89
CA LEU A 148 9.36 -9.12 -4.47
C LEU A 148 10.49 -9.28 -5.51
N ALA A 149 10.14 -9.32 -6.79
CA ALA A 149 11.12 -9.44 -7.87
C ALA A 149 12.06 -8.23 -7.90
N ARG A 150 11.53 -7.02 -7.81
CA ARG A 150 12.31 -5.78 -7.77
C ARG A 150 13.24 -5.72 -6.56
N ALA A 151 12.74 -6.04 -5.37
CA ALA A 151 13.55 -6.06 -4.15
C ALA A 151 14.68 -7.11 -4.24
N SER A 152 14.40 -8.31 -4.77
CA SER A 152 15.39 -9.36 -4.98
C SER A 152 16.46 -8.94 -5.99
N ASP A 153 16.08 -8.31 -7.12
CA ASP A 153 17.03 -7.79 -8.12
C ASP A 153 17.97 -6.74 -7.51
N ARG A 154 17.44 -5.83 -6.70
CA ARG A 154 18.26 -4.81 -5.99
C ARG A 154 19.23 -5.41 -4.99
N LEU A 155 18.91 -6.55 -4.42
CA LEU A 155 19.79 -7.31 -3.53
C LEU A 155 20.80 -8.21 -4.30
N GLY A 156 20.71 -8.27 -5.64
CA GLY A 156 21.54 -9.15 -6.46
C GLY A 156 21.08 -10.61 -6.46
N ASP A 157 19.94 -10.92 -5.86
CA ASP A 157 19.33 -12.25 -5.90
C ASP A 157 18.58 -12.45 -7.24
N ILE A 158 19.34 -12.70 -8.30
CA ILE A 158 18.81 -12.88 -9.65
C ILE A 158 17.87 -14.09 -9.72
N VAL A 159 18.18 -15.17 -9.02
CA VAL A 159 17.36 -16.39 -9.02
C VAL A 159 16.00 -16.12 -8.37
N GLY A 160 16.00 -15.48 -7.21
CA GLY A 160 14.76 -15.07 -6.54
C GLY A 160 13.94 -14.09 -7.36
N ALA A 161 14.59 -13.11 -7.99
CA ALA A 161 13.93 -12.15 -8.87
C ALA A 161 13.26 -12.85 -10.09
N CYS A 162 13.97 -13.77 -10.76
CA CYS A 162 13.42 -14.54 -11.87
C CYS A 162 12.22 -15.40 -11.46
N ALA A 163 12.30 -16.06 -10.32
CA ALA A 163 11.18 -16.85 -9.79
C ALA A 163 9.95 -15.96 -9.53
N ALA A 164 10.14 -14.79 -8.91
CA ALA A 164 9.07 -13.86 -8.59
C ALA A 164 8.43 -13.25 -9.86
N TYR A 165 9.21 -12.83 -10.86
CA TYR A 165 8.68 -12.37 -12.15
C TYR A 165 7.92 -13.46 -12.90
N THR A 166 8.35 -14.72 -12.81
CA THR A 166 7.62 -15.87 -13.39
C THR A 166 6.25 -16.03 -12.72
N GLN A 167 6.17 -15.87 -11.41
CA GLN A 167 4.89 -15.90 -10.69
C GLN A 167 4.00 -14.71 -11.10
N ALA A 168 4.57 -13.51 -11.19
CA ALA A 168 3.84 -12.33 -11.63
C ALA A 168 3.24 -12.52 -13.05
N SER A 169 4.00 -13.08 -13.98
CA SER A 169 3.57 -13.28 -15.37
C SER A 169 2.37 -14.24 -15.51
N SER A 170 2.14 -15.11 -14.52
CA SER A 170 0.96 -15.98 -14.49
C SER A 170 -0.33 -15.27 -14.07
N THR A 171 -0.24 -14.01 -13.65
CA THR A 171 -1.40 -13.23 -13.19
C THR A 171 -2.03 -12.50 -14.37
N ALA A 172 -3.35 -12.66 -14.56
CA ALA A 172 -4.08 -11.99 -15.63
C ALA A 172 -4.24 -10.47 -15.36
N GLY A 173 -4.27 -9.68 -16.44
CA GLY A 173 -4.61 -8.26 -16.38
C GLY A 173 -3.49 -7.35 -15.89
N LEU A 174 -2.24 -7.70 -16.16
CA LEU A 174 -1.09 -6.83 -15.87
C LEU A 174 -1.12 -5.55 -16.72
N PRO A 175 -0.71 -4.41 -16.17
CA PRO A 175 -0.44 -3.21 -16.99
C PRO A 175 0.66 -3.47 -18.00
N SER A 176 0.54 -2.89 -19.21
CA SER A 176 1.53 -3.10 -20.29
C SER A 176 2.96 -2.73 -19.89
N SER A 177 3.14 -1.72 -19.04
CA SER A 177 4.46 -1.35 -18.51
C SER A 177 5.10 -2.46 -17.70
N VAL A 178 4.29 -3.22 -16.95
CA VAL A 178 4.74 -4.37 -16.15
C VAL A 178 5.05 -5.56 -17.04
N GLU A 179 4.24 -5.80 -18.06
CA GLU A 179 4.50 -6.86 -19.07
C GLU A 179 5.84 -6.63 -19.77
N ILE A 180 6.15 -5.37 -20.13
CA ILE A 180 7.44 -4.99 -20.72
C ILE A 180 8.58 -5.25 -19.72
N GLU A 181 8.42 -4.84 -18.45
CA GLU A 181 9.42 -5.08 -17.39
C GLU A 181 9.72 -6.57 -17.24
N ILE A 182 8.68 -7.41 -17.13
CA ILE A 182 8.81 -8.87 -17.03
C ILE A 182 9.53 -9.44 -18.27
N SER A 183 9.17 -8.98 -19.46
CA SER A 183 9.78 -9.44 -20.72
C SER A 183 11.26 -9.10 -20.78
N LEU A 184 11.64 -7.89 -20.38
CA LEU A 184 13.04 -7.46 -20.33
C LEU A 184 13.83 -8.28 -19.29
N TYR A 185 13.22 -8.52 -18.13
CA TYR A 185 13.88 -9.31 -17.09
C TYR A 185 14.04 -10.78 -17.48
N ALA A 186 13.09 -11.34 -18.24
CA ALA A 186 13.18 -12.71 -18.77
C ALA A 186 14.42 -12.96 -19.61
N LEU A 187 15.03 -11.92 -20.20
CA LEU A 187 16.31 -12.02 -20.90
C LEU A 187 17.48 -12.29 -19.93
N LYS A 188 17.43 -11.71 -18.73
CA LYS A 188 18.43 -11.97 -17.68
C LYS A 188 18.31 -13.40 -17.11
N CYS A 189 17.08 -13.94 -17.08
CA CYS A 189 16.80 -15.25 -16.50
C CYS A 189 17.20 -16.44 -17.38
N ARG A 190 17.61 -16.22 -18.62
CA ARG A 190 17.97 -17.25 -19.58
C ARG A 190 19.48 -17.58 -19.60
N ILE A 191 20.24 -16.90 -18.72
CA ILE A 191 21.66 -17.13 -18.54
C ILE A 191 21.84 -18.18 -17.46
#